data_205d22e3cdbd97f42f70ddf04466bbdc
#
_entry.id   205d22e3cdbd97f42f70ddf04466bbdc
#
_cell.length_a   1.000
_cell.length_b   1.000
_cell.length_c   1.000
_cell.angle_alpha   90.00
_cell.angle_beta   90.00
_cell.angle_gamma   90.00
#
_symmetry.space_group_name_H-M   'P 1'
#
loop_
_entity.id
_entity.type
_entity.pdbx_description
1 polymer ?
#
loop_
_entity_poly.entity_id
_entity_poly.type
_entity_poly.pdbx_seq_one_letter_code
_entity_poly.pdbx_strand_id
1 'polypeptide(L)'
;MRVSRFLIASVLIRVLLFSYNLFGYEDWRVIKGEHFLVYFRSDRDFARKVLNKAEYYYKRIARDLGYERYCNFWLWENRAKIYIYPDRESFLKESKQPSWSGGMADYTHKKILSFKGSKVFLNKILPHEMTHLIFRDYIGFKGEVPLWLDEGVAMWEEEGKRQEAQRAVKILLRRGLLLNLNTLTDLDVRRVKDEKLVHIFYTEAISLVGFMIKRYGADNFVDFCRQLRDGKSVDEALSSAYPSSISGLKELEKEWLEYLGEGAS
;
A
#
# COMPACT_ATOMS: atom_id res chain seq x y z
N MET A 1 -14.86 76.51 10.23
CA MET A 1 -15.22 75.29 10.90
C MET A 1 -15.23 74.13 9.91
N ARG A 2 -14.16 73.38 9.84
CA ARG A 2 -14.02 72.15 9.05
C ARG A 2 -13.38 71.10 9.92
N VAL A 3 -14.17 70.31 10.61
CA VAL A 3 -13.72 69.13 11.31
C VAL A 3 -14.76 68.05 11.10
N SER A 4 -14.26 66.83 10.90
CA SER A 4 -15.03 65.57 10.91
C SER A 4 -15.61 65.06 9.57
N ARG A 5 -14.70 64.61 8.70
CA ARG A 5 -15.03 63.57 7.67
C ARG A 5 -14.02 62.40 7.61
N PHE A 6 -13.04 62.38 8.52
CA PHE A 6 -11.98 61.34 8.50
C PHE A 6 -12.14 60.21 9.55
N LEU A 7 -13.16 60.28 10.41
CA LEU A 7 -13.34 59.30 11.51
C LEU A 7 -14.34 58.18 11.18
N ILE A 8 -15.10 58.26 10.07
CA ILE A 8 -16.09 57.21 9.73
C ILE A 8 -15.51 56.15 8.77
N ALA A 9 -14.45 56.48 8.02
CA ALA A 9 -13.82 55.53 7.08
C ALA A 9 -12.93 54.48 7.74
N SER A 10 -12.36 54.75 8.95
CA SER A 10 -11.45 53.82 9.64
C SER A 10 -12.16 52.75 10.46
N VAL A 11 -13.44 52.87 10.76
CA VAL A 11 -14.23 51.87 11.51
C VAL A 11 -14.83 50.83 10.55
N LEU A 12 -15.21 51.23 9.35
CA LEU A 12 -15.77 50.31 8.35
C LEU A 12 -14.72 49.34 7.73
N ILE A 13 -13.46 49.74 7.66
CA ILE A 13 -12.37 48.88 7.16
C ILE A 13 -11.96 47.84 8.18
N ARG A 14 -12.10 48.10 9.47
CA ARG A 14 -11.82 47.06 10.53
C ARG A 14 -12.89 45.98 10.66
N VAL A 15 -14.13 46.26 10.28
CA VAL A 15 -15.23 45.28 10.32
C VAL A 15 -15.18 44.34 9.12
N LEU A 16 -14.67 44.79 7.96
CA LEU A 16 -14.52 43.96 6.75
C LEU A 16 -13.32 43.03 6.81
N LEU A 17 -12.31 43.27 7.65
CA LEU A 17 -11.16 42.36 7.82
C LEU A 17 -11.41 41.25 8.84
N PHE A 18 -12.49 41.32 9.63
CA PHE A 18 -12.86 40.30 10.60
C PHE A 18 -13.85 39.24 10.05
N SER A 19 -14.38 39.45 8.85
CA SER A 19 -15.39 38.56 8.26
C SER A 19 -14.81 37.51 7.29
N TYR A 20 -13.52 37.50 7.05
CA TYR A 20 -12.88 36.53 6.13
C TYR A 20 -12.28 35.30 6.80
N ASN A 21 -12.40 35.14 8.13
CA ASN A 21 -11.88 33.99 8.87
C ASN A 21 -12.94 33.04 9.42
N LEU A 22 -14.15 33.00 8.82
CA LEU A 22 -15.24 32.12 9.27
C LEU A 22 -15.50 30.92 8.31
N PHE A 23 -14.62 30.66 7.35
CA PHE A 23 -14.52 29.34 6.76
C PHE A 23 -13.41 28.61 7.52
N GLY A 24 -13.82 27.82 8.52
CA GLY A 24 -12.94 27.08 9.39
C GLY A 24 -11.94 26.25 8.58
N TYR A 25 -10.69 26.71 8.59
CA TYR A 25 -9.56 25.81 8.46
C TYR A 25 -9.69 24.90 9.69
N GLU A 26 -10.39 23.78 9.54
CA GLU A 26 -10.41 22.76 10.58
C GLU A 26 -8.97 22.29 10.76
N ASP A 27 -8.33 22.75 11.82
CA ASP A 27 -6.93 22.47 12.10
C ASP A 27 -6.72 20.97 12.25
N TRP A 28 -5.81 20.43 11.48
CA TRP A 28 -5.35 19.08 11.62
C TRP A 28 -4.66 18.90 12.98
N ARG A 29 -5.23 18.09 13.84
CA ARG A 29 -4.56 17.60 15.05
C ARG A 29 -3.69 16.41 14.70
N VAL A 30 -2.60 16.18 15.45
CA VAL A 30 -1.65 15.11 15.18
C VAL A 30 -1.42 14.23 16.40
N ILE A 31 -1.37 12.92 16.20
CA ILE A 31 -0.83 11.95 17.15
C ILE A 31 0.47 11.42 16.56
N LYS A 32 1.53 11.46 17.37
CA LYS A 32 2.88 11.05 16.96
C LYS A 32 3.17 9.65 17.47
N GLY A 33 3.56 8.75 16.57
CA GLY A 33 4.10 7.44 16.85
C GLY A 33 5.61 7.37 16.58
N GLU A 34 6.15 6.18 16.63
CA GLU A 34 7.56 5.91 16.31
C GLU A 34 7.83 6.11 14.82
N HIS A 35 7.01 5.49 13.96
CA HIS A 35 7.17 5.49 12.51
C HIS A 35 6.12 6.32 11.78
N PHE A 36 5.07 6.76 12.47
CA PHE A 36 3.91 7.44 11.86
C PHE A 36 3.53 8.73 12.55
N LEU A 37 3.03 9.68 11.74
CA LEU A 37 2.27 10.84 12.17
C LEU A 37 0.83 10.68 11.69
N VAL A 38 -0.13 10.55 12.62
CA VAL A 38 -1.55 10.42 12.27
C VAL A 38 -2.24 11.77 12.45
N TYR A 39 -2.63 12.37 11.34
CA TYR A 39 -3.38 13.61 11.27
C TYR A 39 -4.88 13.31 11.25
N PHE A 40 -5.66 14.03 12.04
CA PHE A 40 -7.11 13.85 12.13
C PHE A 40 -7.81 15.15 12.48
N ARG A 41 -9.11 15.29 12.15
CA ARG A 41 -9.91 16.47 12.47
C ARG A 41 -10.90 16.24 13.61
N SER A 42 -11.55 15.08 13.67
CA SER A 42 -12.68 14.85 14.59
C SER A 42 -12.42 13.82 15.68
N ASP A 43 -12.05 12.61 15.35
CA ASP A 43 -12.06 11.46 16.27
C ASP A 43 -10.64 11.04 16.69
N ARG A 44 -10.24 11.44 17.89
CA ARG A 44 -8.93 11.11 18.47
C ARG A 44 -8.78 9.61 18.74
N ASP A 45 -9.85 8.95 19.18
CA ASP A 45 -9.79 7.53 19.55
C ASP A 45 -9.64 6.66 18.31
N PHE A 46 -10.34 7.00 17.22
CA PHE A 46 -10.12 6.35 15.93
C PHE A 46 -8.70 6.59 15.40
N ALA A 47 -8.20 7.83 15.47
CA ALA A 47 -6.83 8.15 15.07
C ALA A 47 -5.79 7.36 15.90
N ARG A 48 -6.04 7.14 17.20
CA ARG A 48 -5.18 6.30 18.05
C ARG A 48 -5.23 4.83 17.62
N LYS A 49 -6.41 4.30 17.27
CA LYS A 49 -6.53 2.94 16.71
C LYS A 49 -5.76 2.80 15.40
N VAL A 50 -5.85 3.82 14.52
CA VAL A 50 -5.07 3.86 13.27
C VAL A 50 -3.57 3.81 13.56
N LEU A 51 -3.08 4.64 14.48
CA LEU A 51 -1.67 4.67 14.85
C LEU A 51 -1.19 3.29 15.37
N ASN A 52 -1.92 2.71 16.31
CA ASN A 52 -1.55 1.41 16.89
C ASN A 52 -1.53 0.30 15.83
N LYS A 53 -2.49 0.29 14.90
CA LYS A 53 -2.53 -0.66 13.78
C LYS A 53 -1.38 -0.41 12.80
N ALA A 54 -1.07 0.85 12.49
CA ALA A 54 0.03 1.20 11.59
C ALA A 54 1.39 0.73 12.15
N GLU A 55 1.68 1.00 13.43
CA GLU A 55 2.91 0.52 14.10
C GLU A 55 2.98 -1.02 14.14
N TYR A 56 1.86 -1.68 14.37
CA TYR A 56 1.78 -3.15 14.31
C TYR A 56 2.08 -3.68 12.90
N TYR A 57 1.46 -3.11 11.86
CA TYR A 57 1.68 -3.52 10.48
C TYR A 57 3.09 -3.22 9.99
N TYR A 58 3.67 -2.09 10.38
CA TYR A 58 5.05 -1.76 10.05
C TYR A 58 6.01 -2.89 10.49
N LYS A 59 5.92 -3.32 11.74
CA LYS A 59 6.74 -4.41 12.28
C LYS A 59 6.44 -5.75 11.60
N ARG A 60 5.16 -6.04 11.31
CA ARG A 60 4.75 -7.27 10.64
C ARG A 60 5.28 -7.33 9.21
N ILE A 61 5.06 -6.28 8.42
CA ILE A 61 5.50 -6.19 7.03
C ILE A 61 7.03 -6.28 6.95
N ALA A 62 7.74 -5.56 7.82
CA ALA A 62 9.19 -5.62 7.90
C ALA A 62 9.71 -7.04 8.15
N ARG A 63 9.11 -7.77 9.09
CA ARG A 63 9.45 -9.16 9.37
C ARG A 63 9.11 -10.09 8.21
N ASP A 64 7.89 -10.02 7.70
CA ASP A 64 7.37 -10.95 6.69
C ASP A 64 8.08 -10.81 5.35
N LEU A 65 8.61 -9.61 5.05
CA LEU A 65 9.41 -9.31 3.86
C LEU A 65 10.93 -9.29 4.12
N GLY A 66 11.39 -9.71 5.31
CA GLY A 66 12.82 -9.81 5.63
C GLY A 66 13.52 -8.47 5.89
N TYR A 67 12.78 -7.43 6.26
CA TYR A 67 13.32 -6.08 6.47
C TYR A 67 13.64 -5.77 7.93
N GLU A 68 13.49 -6.70 8.86
CA GLU A 68 13.67 -6.46 10.30
C GLU A 68 15.01 -5.81 10.66
N ARG A 69 16.09 -6.18 9.94
CA ARG A 69 17.42 -5.61 10.17
C ARG A 69 17.54 -4.14 9.77
N TYR A 70 16.54 -3.60 9.08
CA TYR A 70 16.57 -2.28 8.45
C TYR A 70 15.35 -1.43 8.80
N CYS A 71 14.54 -1.84 9.81
CA CYS A 71 13.26 -1.18 10.10
C CYS A 71 13.34 0.22 10.70
N ASN A 72 14.51 0.86 10.76
CA ASN A 72 14.68 2.17 11.36
C ASN A 72 14.67 3.33 10.35
N PHE A 73 14.10 3.14 9.15
CA PHE A 73 14.18 4.18 8.12
C PHE A 73 13.03 5.20 8.15
N TRP A 74 11.93 4.91 8.89
CA TRP A 74 10.80 5.86 9.07
C TRP A 74 10.80 6.51 10.45
N LEU A 75 11.95 7.00 10.88
CA LEU A 75 12.11 7.69 12.15
C LEU A 75 12.18 9.20 11.97
N TRP A 76 11.86 9.94 13.00
CA TRP A 76 11.97 11.40 13.10
C TRP A 76 11.23 12.11 11.95
N GLU A 77 11.92 12.88 11.14
CA GLU A 77 11.37 13.64 10.01
C GLU A 77 10.91 12.75 8.87
N ASN A 78 11.44 11.51 8.77
CA ASN A 78 11.12 10.56 7.73
C ASN A 78 9.85 9.73 8.01
N ARG A 79 9.16 9.98 9.13
CA ARG A 79 7.92 9.28 9.47
C ARG A 79 6.88 9.40 8.35
N ALA A 80 6.20 8.30 8.08
CA ALA A 80 5.07 8.32 7.16
C ALA A 80 3.87 9.05 7.79
N LYS A 81 3.02 9.64 6.95
CA LYS A 81 1.88 10.45 7.37
C LYS A 81 0.58 9.76 7.02
N ILE A 82 -0.33 9.67 7.98
CA ILE A 82 -1.66 9.13 7.75
C ILE A 82 -2.69 10.23 8.02
N TYR A 83 -3.52 10.55 7.04
CA TYR A 83 -4.56 11.56 7.13
C TYR A 83 -5.94 10.91 7.24
N ILE A 84 -6.64 11.17 8.34
CA ILE A 84 -7.99 10.66 8.60
C ILE A 84 -8.99 11.80 8.50
N TYR A 85 -9.73 11.82 7.41
CA TYR A 85 -10.81 12.76 7.18
C TYR A 85 -12.01 12.46 8.08
N PRO A 86 -12.82 13.47 8.46
CA PRO A 86 -13.98 13.26 9.33
C PRO A 86 -15.03 12.32 8.70
N ASP A 87 -15.17 12.36 7.38
CA ASP A 87 -16.14 11.61 6.61
C ASP A 87 -15.64 11.32 5.18
N ARG A 88 -16.43 10.53 4.46
CA ARG A 88 -16.13 10.13 3.08
C ARG A 88 -16.18 11.29 2.09
N GLU A 89 -17.11 12.22 2.29
CA GLU A 89 -17.29 13.35 1.38
C GLU A 89 -16.05 14.25 1.40
N SER A 90 -15.59 14.62 2.57
CA SER A 90 -14.34 15.40 2.76
C SER A 90 -13.13 14.68 2.15
N PHE A 91 -13.02 13.35 2.35
CA PHE A 91 -11.96 12.55 1.77
C PHE A 91 -11.99 12.59 0.24
N LEU A 92 -13.14 12.32 -0.39
CA LEU A 92 -13.26 12.29 -1.85
C LEU A 92 -13.02 13.67 -2.48
N LYS A 93 -13.50 14.73 -1.84
CA LYS A 93 -13.31 16.10 -2.29
C LYS A 93 -11.83 16.50 -2.33
N GLU A 94 -11.08 16.18 -1.26
CA GLU A 94 -9.68 16.57 -1.16
C GLU A 94 -8.72 15.60 -1.88
N SER A 95 -9.01 14.30 -1.87
CA SER A 95 -8.17 13.28 -2.53
C SER A 95 -8.41 13.16 -4.03
N LYS A 96 -9.54 13.67 -4.53
CA LYS A 96 -10.00 13.52 -5.93
C LYS A 96 -10.12 12.05 -6.37
N GLN A 97 -10.34 11.16 -5.43
CA GLN A 97 -10.49 9.73 -5.71
C GLN A 97 -11.89 9.39 -6.23
N PRO A 98 -12.05 8.26 -6.96
CA PRO A 98 -13.36 7.76 -7.38
C PRO A 98 -14.27 7.48 -6.18
N SER A 99 -15.58 7.56 -6.41
CA SER A 99 -16.58 7.39 -5.35
C SER A 99 -16.52 6.05 -4.59
N TRP A 100 -15.95 5.01 -5.17
CA TRP A 100 -15.78 3.71 -4.53
C TRP A 100 -14.53 3.61 -3.64
N SER A 101 -13.60 4.57 -3.72
CA SER A 101 -12.35 4.53 -2.96
C SER A 101 -12.58 4.63 -1.45
N GLY A 102 -11.89 3.79 -0.69
CA GLY A 102 -11.87 3.78 0.77
C GLY A 102 -10.58 4.36 1.38
N GLY A 103 -9.59 4.63 0.54
CA GLY A 103 -8.29 5.19 0.90
C GLY A 103 -7.35 5.25 -0.30
N MET A 104 -6.19 5.86 -0.11
CA MET A 104 -5.13 5.93 -1.13
C MET A 104 -3.77 6.19 -0.49
N ALA A 105 -2.69 5.87 -1.20
CA ALA A 105 -1.34 6.33 -0.87
C ALA A 105 -0.83 7.36 -1.88
N ASP A 106 -0.09 8.33 -1.36
CA ASP A 106 0.80 9.22 -2.10
C ASP A 106 2.24 8.78 -1.82
N TYR A 107 2.80 8.03 -2.75
CA TYR A 107 4.13 7.43 -2.60
C TYR A 107 5.23 8.50 -2.53
N THR A 108 5.09 9.59 -3.27
CA THR A 108 6.08 10.67 -3.32
C THR A 108 6.27 11.34 -1.97
N HIS A 109 5.17 11.54 -1.23
CA HIS A 109 5.18 12.25 0.04
C HIS A 109 5.02 11.32 1.25
N LYS A 110 5.01 10.00 1.06
CA LYS A 110 4.78 8.97 2.09
C LYS A 110 3.52 9.25 2.91
N LYS A 111 2.40 9.43 2.20
CA LYS A 111 1.11 9.72 2.82
C LYS A 111 0.11 8.63 2.51
N ILE A 112 -0.70 8.28 3.51
CA ILE A 112 -1.90 7.46 3.35
C ILE A 112 -3.09 8.31 3.76
N LEU A 113 -4.11 8.34 2.92
CA LEU A 113 -5.33 9.11 3.15
C LEU A 113 -6.52 8.16 3.24
N SER A 114 -7.38 8.38 4.23
CA SER A 114 -8.66 7.67 4.39
C SER A 114 -9.61 8.49 5.26
N PHE A 115 -10.74 7.93 5.66
CA PHE A 115 -11.76 8.63 6.42
C PHE A 115 -12.32 7.78 7.56
N LYS A 116 -12.87 8.46 8.56
CA LYS A 116 -13.59 7.81 9.65
C LYS A 116 -14.81 7.07 9.11
N GLY A 117 -14.99 5.82 9.54
CA GLY A 117 -16.11 4.98 9.11
C GLY A 117 -15.84 4.05 7.93
N SER A 118 -14.67 4.11 7.31
CA SER A 118 -14.26 3.10 6.34
C SER A 118 -14.07 1.75 7.04
N LYS A 119 -15.01 0.82 6.82
CA LYS A 119 -15.04 -0.50 7.50
C LYS A 119 -13.83 -1.38 7.15
N VAL A 120 -13.26 -1.18 5.97
CA VAL A 120 -12.14 -1.99 5.45
C VAL A 120 -10.78 -1.32 5.65
N PHE A 121 -10.75 -0.06 6.08
CA PHE A 121 -9.50 0.71 6.16
C PHE A 121 -8.46 0.03 7.04
N LEU A 122 -8.80 -0.25 8.29
CA LEU A 122 -7.82 -0.74 9.26
C LEU A 122 -7.21 -2.09 8.92
N ASN A 123 -7.98 -2.99 8.26
CA ASN A 123 -7.58 -4.39 8.10
C ASN A 123 -7.22 -4.77 6.66
N LYS A 124 -7.55 -3.91 5.68
CA LYS A 124 -7.24 -4.14 4.27
C LYS A 124 -6.44 -2.98 3.68
N ILE A 125 -7.05 -1.79 3.58
CA ILE A 125 -6.42 -0.67 2.87
C ILE A 125 -5.14 -0.22 3.58
N LEU A 126 -5.16 -0.05 4.90
CA LEU A 126 -3.98 0.41 5.63
C LEU A 126 -2.76 -0.51 5.45
N PRO A 127 -2.83 -1.84 5.70
CA PRO A 127 -1.68 -2.70 5.46
C PRO A 127 -1.29 -2.78 3.97
N HIS A 128 -2.25 -2.74 3.04
CA HIS A 128 -2.00 -2.73 1.60
C HIS A 128 -1.16 -1.51 1.18
N GLU A 129 -1.64 -0.31 1.47
CA GLU A 129 -0.96 0.93 1.10
C GLU A 129 0.39 1.11 1.84
N MET A 130 0.45 0.67 3.09
CA MET A 130 1.71 0.65 3.84
C MET A 130 2.73 -0.26 3.20
N THR A 131 2.31 -1.42 2.69
CA THR A 131 3.20 -2.38 2.05
C THR A 131 3.82 -1.78 0.79
N HIS A 132 3.04 -1.14 -0.06
CA HIS A 132 3.59 -0.44 -1.22
C HIS A 132 4.64 0.62 -0.82
N LEU A 133 4.34 1.43 0.20
CA LEU A 133 5.27 2.46 0.68
C LEU A 133 6.57 1.83 1.22
N ILE A 134 6.47 0.82 2.09
CA ILE A 134 7.61 0.14 2.70
C ILE A 134 8.42 -0.60 1.64
N PHE A 135 7.74 -1.35 0.77
CA PHE A 135 8.37 -2.15 -0.27
C PHE A 135 9.19 -1.29 -1.22
N ARG A 136 8.59 -0.19 -1.71
CA ARG A 136 9.26 0.74 -2.62
C ARG A 136 10.41 1.48 -1.95
N ASP A 137 10.21 1.96 -0.73
CA ASP A 137 11.23 2.71 0.02
C ASP A 137 12.43 1.81 0.39
N TYR A 138 12.15 0.59 0.84
CA TYR A 138 13.19 -0.35 1.26
C TYR A 138 13.97 -0.93 0.07
N ILE A 139 13.27 -1.39 -0.95
CA ILE A 139 13.93 -1.91 -2.15
C ILE A 139 14.58 -0.77 -2.93
N GLY A 140 13.97 0.43 -2.92
CA GLY A 140 14.50 1.60 -3.61
C GLY A 140 14.30 1.54 -5.12
N PHE A 141 13.19 0.99 -5.57
CA PHE A 141 12.84 0.97 -6.99
C PHE A 141 12.79 2.38 -7.57
N LYS A 142 13.54 2.58 -8.64
CA LYS A 142 13.55 3.82 -9.43
C LYS A 142 12.75 3.68 -10.73
N GLY A 143 12.43 2.46 -11.11
CA GLY A 143 11.71 2.10 -12.33
C GLY A 143 10.41 1.37 -12.05
N GLU A 144 9.87 0.74 -13.10
CA GLU A 144 8.68 -0.09 -13.01
C GLU A 144 8.99 -1.41 -12.29
N VAL A 145 8.08 -1.82 -11.42
CA VAL A 145 8.07 -3.13 -10.78
C VAL A 145 7.04 -3.98 -11.52
N PRO A 146 7.29 -5.27 -11.78
CA PRO A 146 6.26 -6.15 -12.31
C PRO A 146 4.99 -6.04 -11.47
N LEU A 147 3.85 -5.82 -12.13
CA LEU A 147 2.61 -5.48 -11.44
C LEU A 147 2.15 -6.60 -10.49
N TRP A 148 2.34 -7.87 -10.91
CA TRP A 148 2.03 -9.01 -10.04
C TRP A 148 2.87 -9.03 -8.75
N LEU A 149 4.11 -8.55 -8.82
CA LEU A 149 4.99 -8.48 -7.65
C LEU A 149 4.54 -7.37 -6.68
N ASP A 150 4.35 -6.16 -7.19
CA ASP A 150 3.94 -4.98 -6.38
C ASP A 150 2.58 -5.23 -5.70
N GLU A 151 1.59 -5.67 -6.45
CA GLU A 151 0.24 -5.98 -5.94
C GLU A 151 0.22 -7.25 -5.08
N GLY A 152 0.96 -8.27 -5.50
CA GLY A 152 1.05 -9.53 -4.77
C GLY A 152 1.60 -9.35 -3.36
N VAL A 153 2.66 -8.53 -3.20
CA VAL A 153 3.24 -8.18 -1.90
C VAL A 153 2.26 -7.38 -1.06
N ALA A 154 1.59 -6.38 -1.65
CA ALA A 154 0.63 -5.54 -0.94
C ALA A 154 -0.59 -6.34 -0.44
N MET A 155 -1.18 -7.16 -1.29
CA MET A 155 -2.32 -7.99 -0.93
C MET A 155 -1.94 -9.14 0.02
N TRP A 156 -0.69 -9.64 -0.04
CA TRP A 156 -0.17 -10.62 0.91
C TRP A 156 -0.26 -10.12 2.36
N GLU A 157 -0.18 -8.82 2.56
CA GLU A 157 -0.24 -8.17 3.87
C GLU A 157 -1.66 -7.78 4.32
N GLU A 158 -2.69 -7.92 3.49
CA GLU A 158 -4.08 -7.74 3.91
C GLU A 158 -4.54 -8.87 4.83
N GLU A 159 -5.34 -8.54 5.86
CA GLU A 159 -5.90 -9.55 6.77
C GLU A 159 -6.81 -10.54 6.02
N GLY A 160 -6.50 -11.84 6.16
CA GLY A 160 -7.28 -12.94 5.58
C GLY A 160 -6.96 -13.27 4.11
N LYS A 161 -6.26 -12.40 3.39
CA LYS A 161 -5.98 -12.60 1.96
C LYS A 161 -5.06 -13.80 1.67
N ARG A 162 -4.09 -14.07 2.52
CA ARG A 162 -3.18 -15.24 2.38
C ARG A 162 -3.97 -16.56 2.32
N GLN A 163 -4.91 -16.75 3.23
CA GLN A 163 -5.73 -17.96 3.29
C GLN A 163 -6.77 -18.01 2.15
N GLU A 164 -7.36 -16.86 1.81
CA GLU A 164 -8.28 -16.73 0.69
C GLU A 164 -7.60 -17.13 -0.62
N ALA A 165 -6.45 -16.54 -0.93
CA ALA A 165 -5.68 -16.82 -2.14
C ALA A 165 -5.21 -18.28 -2.20
N GLN A 166 -4.74 -18.86 -1.07
CA GLN A 166 -4.31 -20.25 -1.03
C GLN A 166 -5.44 -21.24 -1.35
N ARG A 167 -6.68 -20.94 -0.92
CA ARG A 167 -7.85 -21.75 -1.29
C ARG A 167 -8.25 -21.54 -2.75
N ALA A 168 -8.28 -20.28 -3.18
CA ALA A 168 -8.71 -19.91 -4.53
C ALA A 168 -7.76 -20.45 -5.61
N VAL A 169 -6.43 -20.33 -5.42
CA VAL A 169 -5.45 -20.81 -6.40
C VAL A 169 -5.53 -22.32 -6.61
N LYS A 170 -5.81 -23.11 -5.58
CA LYS A 170 -6.02 -24.57 -5.71
C LYS A 170 -7.28 -24.89 -6.55
N ILE A 171 -8.32 -24.06 -6.48
CA ILE A 171 -9.50 -24.21 -7.34
C ILE A 171 -9.15 -23.87 -8.79
N LEU A 172 -8.38 -22.80 -9.01
CA LEU A 172 -7.92 -22.41 -10.34
C LEU A 172 -7.04 -23.52 -10.96
N LEU A 173 -6.10 -24.07 -10.20
CA LEU A 173 -5.25 -25.19 -10.63
C LEU A 173 -6.09 -26.39 -11.10
N ARG A 174 -7.05 -26.86 -10.25
CA ARG A 174 -7.92 -28.01 -10.58
C ARG A 174 -8.77 -27.78 -11.83
N ARG A 175 -9.07 -26.54 -12.15
CA ARG A 175 -9.88 -26.15 -13.32
C ARG A 175 -9.05 -25.85 -14.58
N GLY A 176 -7.73 -25.90 -14.48
CA GLY A 176 -6.84 -25.51 -15.59
C GLY A 176 -6.96 -24.03 -15.98
N LEU A 177 -7.25 -23.15 -15.01
CA LEU A 177 -7.49 -21.71 -15.25
C LEU A 177 -6.32 -20.83 -14.86
N LEU A 178 -5.19 -21.41 -14.45
CA LEU A 178 -3.99 -20.63 -14.13
C LEU A 178 -3.38 -20.04 -15.39
N LEU A 179 -2.91 -18.82 -15.28
CA LEU A 179 -2.06 -18.17 -16.28
C LEU A 179 -0.65 -18.77 -16.18
N ASN A 180 0.06 -18.88 -17.29
CA ASN A 180 1.50 -19.10 -17.23
C ASN A 180 2.18 -17.83 -16.71
N LEU A 181 3.37 -17.97 -16.07
CA LEU A 181 4.02 -16.85 -15.41
C LEU A 181 4.52 -15.76 -16.38
N ASN A 182 4.79 -16.10 -17.65
CA ASN A 182 5.08 -15.07 -18.67
C ASN A 182 3.86 -14.16 -18.87
N THR A 183 2.68 -14.77 -19.09
CA THR A 183 1.42 -14.01 -19.23
C THR A 183 1.12 -13.19 -17.97
N LEU A 184 1.31 -13.75 -16.77
CA LEU A 184 1.11 -13.03 -15.52
C LEU A 184 2.05 -11.83 -15.41
N THR A 185 3.30 -11.96 -15.86
CA THR A 185 4.32 -10.92 -15.79
C THR A 185 4.04 -9.78 -16.78
N ASP A 186 3.56 -10.09 -17.98
CA ASP A 186 3.29 -9.11 -19.03
C ASP A 186 1.92 -8.42 -18.89
N LEU A 187 1.03 -8.97 -18.05
CA LEU A 187 -0.34 -8.51 -17.95
C LEU A 187 -0.46 -7.20 -17.15
N ASP A 188 -0.84 -6.10 -17.82
CA ASP A 188 -1.32 -4.89 -17.12
C ASP A 188 -2.81 -5.05 -16.77
N VAL A 189 -3.06 -5.64 -15.61
CA VAL A 189 -4.42 -5.90 -15.13
C VAL A 189 -5.27 -4.65 -14.96
N ARG A 190 -4.67 -3.46 -14.82
CA ARG A 190 -5.38 -2.17 -14.70
C ARG A 190 -6.15 -1.81 -15.98
N ARG A 191 -5.77 -2.42 -17.12
CA ARG A 191 -6.42 -2.24 -18.43
C ARG A 191 -7.43 -3.34 -18.76
N VAL A 192 -7.51 -4.37 -17.92
CA VAL A 192 -8.40 -5.52 -18.13
C VAL A 192 -9.80 -5.19 -17.65
N LYS A 193 -10.82 -5.48 -18.49
CA LYS A 193 -12.24 -5.32 -18.16
C LYS A 193 -12.90 -6.62 -17.69
N ASP A 194 -12.28 -7.77 -17.96
CA ASP A 194 -12.78 -9.07 -17.53
C ASP A 194 -12.49 -9.28 -16.04
N GLU A 195 -13.53 -9.19 -15.22
CA GLU A 195 -13.44 -9.36 -13.77
C GLU A 195 -12.90 -10.74 -13.36
N LYS A 196 -13.13 -11.78 -14.17
CA LYS A 196 -12.59 -13.12 -13.90
C LYS A 196 -11.10 -13.13 -14.07
N LEU A 197 -10.59 -12.56 -15.16
CA LEU A 197 -9.15 -12.46 -15.39
C LEU A 197 -8.46 -11.59 -14.33
N VAL A 198 -9.10 -10.49 -13.93
CA VAL A 198 -8.62 -9.66 -12.82
C VAL A 198 -8.53 -10.48 -11.53
N HIS A 199 -9.56 -11.26 -11.21
CA HIS A 199 -9.54 -12.12 -10.01
C HIS A 199 -8.46 -13.21 -10.08
N ILE A 200 -8.26 -13.82 -11.23
CA ILE A 200 -7.19 -14.83 -11.47
C ILE A 200 -5.83 -14.18 -11.21
N PHE A 201 -5.56 -13.03 -11.86
CA PHE A 201 -4.30 -12.31 -11.71
C PHE A 201 -3.95 -12.04 -10.24
N TYR A 202 -4.85 -11.43 -9.48
CA TYR A 202 -4.58 -11.11 -8.07
C TYR A 202 -4.43 -12.38 -7.20
N THR A 203 -5.22 -13.41 -7.47
CA THR A 203 -5.11 -14.69 -6.75
C THR A 203 -3.74 -15.33 -6.96
N GLU A 204 -3.26 -15.34 -8.19
CA GLU A 204 -1.95 -15.90 -8.54
C GLU A 204 -0.81 -15.04 -8.00
N ALA A 205 -0.88 -13.72 -8.13
CA ALA A 205 0.11 -12.79 -7.62
C ALA A 205 0.36 -13.00 -6.11
N ILE A 206 -0.71 -13.07 -5.31
CA ILE A 206 -0.62 -13.34 -3.86
C ILE A 206 -0.03 -14.72 -3.58
N SER A 207 -0.47 -15.73 -4.33
CA SER A 207 -0.02 -17.12 -4.16
C SER A 207 1.44 -17.28 -4.50
N LEU A 208 1.90 -16.68 -5.59
CA LEU A 208 3.28 -16.73 -6.07
C LEU A 208 4.23 -16.04 -5.09
N VAL A 209 3.91 -14.81 -4.65
CA VAL A 209 4.68 -14.11 -3.62
C VAL A 209 4.76 -14.95 -2.34
N GLY A 210 3.62 -15.51 -1.91
CA GLY A 210 3.58 -16.35 -0.73
C GLY A 210 4.40 -17.64 -0.86
N PHE A 211 4.44 -18.25 -2.04
CA PHE A 211 5.30 -19.40 -2.33
C PHE A 211 6.78 -19.03 -2.27
N MET A 212 7.17 -17.95 -2.95
CA MET A 212 8.56 -17.49 -2.97
C MET A 212 9.11 -17.22 -1.57
N ILE A 213 8.33 -16.54 -0.72
CA ILE A 213 8.73 -16.23 0.65
C ILE A 213 8.74 -17.49 1.54
N LYS A 214 7.72 -18.35 1.46
CA LYS A 214 7.58 -19.50 2.37
C LYS A 214 8.54 -20.63 2.02
N ARG A 215 8.77 -20.87 0.73
CA ARG A 215 9.59 -21.98 0.26
C ARG A 215 11.09 -21.69 0.36
N TYR A 216 11.47 -20.45 0.04
CA TYR A 216 12.88 -20.06 -0.12
C TYR A 216 13.35 -19.02 0.90
N GLY A 217 12.46 -18.48 1.71
CA GLY A 217 12.77 -17.46 2.71
C GLY A 217 12.71 -16.02 2.19
N ALA A 218 12.55 -15.11 3.13
CA ALA A 218 12.44 -13.70 2.86
C ALA A 218 13.75 -13.08 2.32
N ASP A 219 14.91 -13.60 2.72
CA ASP A 219 16.21 -13.09 2.27
C ASP A 219 16.38 -13.27 0.76
N ASN A 220 16.04 -14.45 0.20
CA ASN A 220 16.10 -14.71 -1.24
C ASN A 220 15.06 -13.83 -1.99
N PHE A 221 13.89 -13.62 -1.40
CA PHE A 221 12.86 -12.74 -1.97
C PHE A 221 13.36 -11.29 -2.05
N VAL A 222 14.01 -10.80 -1.01
CA VAL A 222 14.61 -9.45 -1.00
C VAL A 222 15.72 -9.33 -2.02
N ASP A 223 16.59 -10.34 -2.13
CA ASP A 223 17.66 -10.33 -3.13
C ASP A 223 17.10 -10.32 -4.55
N PHE A 224 16.07 -11.10 -4.84
CA PHE A 224 15.34 -11.05 -6.11
C PHE A 224 14.82 -9.63 -6.41
N CYS A 225 14.16 -9.00 -5.45
CA CYS A 225 13.65 -7.63 -5.60
C CYS A 225 14.78 -6.62 -5.86
N ARG A 226 15.93 -6.78 -5.20
CA ARG A 226 17.10 -5.92 -5.42
C ARG A 226 17.72 -6.10 -6.80
N GLN A 227 17.78 -7.33 -7.30
CA GLN A 227 18.26 -7.59 -8.66
C GLN A 227 17.36 -6.89 -9.71
N LEU A 228 16.04 -6.92 -9.51
CA LEU A 228 15.09 -6.18 -10.36
C LEU A 228 15.31 -4.66 -10.27
N ARG A 229 15.48 -4.12 -9.05
CA ARG A 229 15.79 -2.70 -8.84
C ARG A 229 17.05 -2.28 -9.63
N ASP A 230 18.04 -3.15 -9.66
CA ASP A 230 19.33 -2.89 -10.29
C ASP A 230 19.28 -3.09 -11.82
N GLY A 231 18.07 -3.33 -12.37
CA GLY A 231 17.79 -3.34 -13.82
C GLY A 231 17.91 -4.69 -14.48
N LYS A 232 18.03 -5.80 -13.73
CA LYS A 232 17.97 -7.15 -14.30
C LYS A 232 16.57 -7.49 -14.74
N SER A 233 16.47 -8.32 -15.79
CA SER A 233 15.22 -8.98 -16.16
C SER A 233 14.74 -9.90 -15.04
N VAL A 234 13.46 -10.31 -15.10
CA VAL A 234 12.89 -11.24 -14.11
C VAL A 234 13.67 -12.54 -14.05
N ASP A 235 14.03 -13.11 -15.21
CA ASP A 235 14.80 -14.36 -15.28
C ASP A 235 16.21 -14.20 -14.70
N GLU A 236 16.93 -13.13 -15.03
CA GLU A 236 18.25 -12.84 -14.46
C GLU A 236 18.19 -12.63 -12.96
N ALA A 237 17.15 -11.96 -12.46
CA ALA A 237 16.93 -11.72 -11.06
C ALA A 237 16.63 -13.02 -10.30
N LEU A 238 15.79 -13.89 -10.87
CA LEU A 238 15.49 -15.22 -10.33
C LEU A 238 16.76 -16.09 -10.27
N SER A 239 17.49 -16.19 -11.39
CA SER A 239 18.73 -16.97 -11.45
C SER A 239 19.80 -16.50 -10.46
N SER A 240 19.80 -15.21 -10.11
CA SER A 240 20.78 -14.65 -9.18
C SER A 240 20.40 -14.85 -7.71
N ALA A 241 19.11 -14.83 -7.39
CA ALA A 241 18.63 -14.78 -6.01
C ALA A 241 18.17 -16.14 -5.46
N TYR A 242 17.86 -17.08 -6.35
CA TYR A 242 17.32 -18.38 -5.95
C TYR A 242 18.31 -19.53 -6.24
N PRO A 243 18.08 -20.75 -5.69
CA PRO A 243 18.90 -21.92 -6.02
C PRO A 243 18.98 -22.18 -7.51
N SER A 244 20.03 -22.88 -7.95
CA SER A 244 20.27 -23.20 -9.38
C SER A 244 19.14 -23.96 -10.06
N SER A 245 18.18 -24.51 -9.31
CA SER A 245 16.94 -25.10 -9.85
C SER A 245 15.98 -24.07 -10.41
N ILE A 246 16.16 -22.77 -10.12
CA ILE A 246 15.29 -21.68 -10.60
C ILE A 246 16.16 -20.72 -11.44
N SER A 247 16.24 -20.99 -12.73
CA SER A 247 16.99 -20.17 -13.68
C SER A 247 16.12 -19.11 -14.38
N GLY A 248 14.80 -19.13 -14.17
CA GLY A 248 13.85 -18.20 -14.77
C GLY A 248 12.40 -18.52 -14.42
N LEU A 249 11.49 -17.80 -15.08
CA LEU A 249 10.04 -17.92 -14.87
C LEU A 249 9.51 -19.34 -15.11
N LYS A 250 10.05 -20.07 -16.09
CA LYS A 250 9.61 -21.44 -16.41
C LYS A 250 9.86 -22.42 -15.27
N GLU A 251 11.04 -22.37 -14.66
CA GLU A 251 11.40 -23.21 -13.54
C GLU A 251 10.65 -22.77 -12.28
N LEU A 252 10.49 -21.46 -12.06
CA LEU A 252 9.68 -20.93 -10.97
C LEU A 252 8.22 -21.40 -11.06
N GLU A 253 7.62 -21.39 -12.27
CA GLU A 253 6.28 -21.89 -12.51
C GLU A 253 6.16 -23.38 -12.18
N LYS A 254 7.10 -24.19 -12.61
CA LYS A 254 7.14 -25.63 -12.32
C LYS A 254 7.18 -25.88 -10.81
N GLU A 255 8.09 -25.25 -10.10
CA GLU A 255 8.23 -25.39 -8.64
C GLU A 255 6.98 -24.91 -7.88
N TRP A 256 6.36 -23.80 -8.35
CA TRP A 256 5.12 -23.30 -7.79
C TRP A 256 3.94 -24.24 -7.99
N LEU A 257 3.79 -24.81 -9.19
CA LEU A 257 2.73 -25.80 -9.48
C LEU A 257 2.89 -27.09 -8.65
N GLU A 258 4.13 -27.58 -8.48
CA GLU A 258 4.45 -28.71 -7.59
C GLU A 258 4.05 -28.39 -6.15
N TYR A 259 4.45 -27.22 -5.64
CA TYR A 259 4.08 -26.76 -4.29
C TYR A 259 2.56 -26.68 -4.08
N LEU A 260 1.80 -26.25 -5.08
CA LEU A 260 0.34 -26.20 -5.00
C LEU A 260 -0.29 -27.59 -4.97
N GLY A 261 0.36 -28.58 -5.63
CA GLY A 261 -0.04 -29.98 -5.65
C GLY A 261 0.26 -30.72 -4.33
N GLU A 262 1.39 -30.44 -3.68
CA GLU A 262 1.80 -31.07 -2.41
C GLU A 262 0.77 -30.90 -1.27
N GLY A 263 0.00 -29.85 -1.27
CA GLY A 263 -1.04 -29.61 -0.23
C GLY A 263 -2.45 -30.04 -0.67
N ALA A 264 -2.57 -30.90 -1.68
CA ALA A 264 -3.87 -31.37 -2.21
C ALA A 264 -4.16 -32.85 -1.86
N SER A 265 -3.22 -33.53 -1.19
CA SER A 265 -3.36 -34.90 -0.65
C SER A 265 -3.92 -34.92 0.77
#